data_f4402886f8627d73f4e86d8cc676f80f
#
_entry.id   f4402886f8627d73f4e86d8cc676f80f
#
_cell.length_a   1.000
_cell.length_b   1.000
_cell.length_c   1.000
_cell.angle_alpha   90.00
_cell.angle_beta   90.00
_cell.angle_gamma   90.00
#
_symmetry.space_group_name_H-M   'P 1'
#
loop_
_entity.id
_entity.type
_entity.pdbx_description
1 polymer ?
#
loop_
_entity_poly.entity_id
_entity_poly.type
_entity_poly.pdbx_seq_one_letter_code
_entity_poly.pdbx_strand_id
1 'polypeptide(L)'
;ESLLGHVAKISVETVDQLTERDINELSDAAEAAILSGGGFGWLLPPPKSVMEDYWRGVQMIPDRHLIIARLDKVIAGSCQITRPPKNNEAQKFSCQLTTFFVAPWARGHGLAQMIVAESEALAKSEGFLMINLDVRATQDRAIQSFEARGFKRYATNNYYAKVCDDYVLGFYYH
;
A
#
# COMPACT_ATOMS: atom_id res chain seq x y z
N GLU A 1 -25.76 16.29 28.89
CA GLU A 1 -25.34 16.40 27.48
C GLU A 1 -24.23 15.38 27.23
N SER A 2 -24.59 14.21 26.67
CA SER A 2 -23.65 13.16 26.42
C SER A 2 -22.79 13.54 25.22
N LEU A 3 -21.52 13.79 25.47
CA LEU A 3 -20.48 13.69 24.46
C LEU A 3 -20.40 12.22 24.04
N LEU A 4 -21.29 11.77 23.19
CA LEU A 4 -21.15 10.51 22.47
C LEU A 4 -19.91 10.68 21.60
N GLY A 5 -18.79 10.14 22.06
CA GLY A 5 -17.54 10.16 21.33
C GLY A 5 -17.79 9.61 19.93
N HIS A 6 -17.36 10.36 18.91
CA HIS A 6 -17.42 9.91 17.52
C HIS A 6 -16.59 8.61 17.39
N VAL A 7 -17.26 7.51 17.04
CA VAL A 7 -16.58 6.24 16.74
C VAL A 7 -16.21 6.28 15.28
N ALA A 8 -14.92 6.34 14.99
CA ALA A 8 -14.40 6.32 13.63
C ALA A 8 -14.82 5.03 12.91
N LYS A 9 -15.36 5.16 11.71
CA LYS A 9 -15.71 4.03 10.84
C LYS A 9 -14.57 3.77 9.88
N ILE A 10 -14.10 2.52 9.87
CA ILE A 10 -13.05 2.06 8.96
C ILE A 10 -13.62 1.05 7.99
N SER A 11 -13.16 1.09 6.74
CA SER A 11 -13.52 0.13 5.71
C SER A 11 -12.35 -0.10 4.77
N VAL A 12 -12.29 -1.31 4.21
CA VAL A 12 -11.29 -1.70 3.21
C VAL A 12 -12.01 -2.44 2.09
N GLU A 13 -11.69 -2.11 0.85
CA GLU A 13 -12.27 -2.76 -0.32
C GLU A 13 -11.28 -2.83 -1.49
N THR A 14 -11.46 -3.82 -2.35
CA THR A 14 -10.81 -3.88 -3.65
C THR A 14 -11.68 -3.14 -4.66
N VAL A 15 -11.10 -2.24 -5.44
CA VAL A 15 -11.84 -1.42 -6.39
C VAL A 15 -11.37 -1.65 -7.83
N ASP A 16 -12.31 -1.69 -8.76
CA ASP A 16 -12.04 -1.82 -10.19
C ASP A 16 -11.97 -0.46 -10.88
N GLN A 17 -12.73 0.50 -10.38
CA GLN A 17 -12.80 1.85 -10.93
C GLN A 17 -12.76 2.90 -9.83
N LEU A 18 -12.03 3.97 -10.09
CA LEU A 18 -11.93 5.13 -9.21
C LEU A 18 -12.79 6.27 -9.76
N THR A 19 -13.56 6.89 -8.88
CA THR A 19 -14.21 8.17 -9.18
C THR A 19 -13.18 9.29 -9.15
N GLU A 20 -13.52 10.47 -9.70
CA GLU A 20 -12.64 11.65 -9.59
C GLU A 20 -12.41 12.05 -8.13
N ARG A 21 -13.40 11.86 -7.27
CA ARG A 21 -13.26 12.07 -5.83
C ARG A 21 -12.26 11.10 -5.22
N ASP A 22 -12.32 9.81 -5.58
CA ASP A 22 -11.38 8.80 -5.12
C ASP A 22 -9.93 9.15 -5.52
N ILE A 23 -9.73 9.58 -6.76
CA ILE A 23 -8.42 10.01 -7.27
C ILE A 23 -7.88 11.19 -6.47
N ASN A 24 -8.73 12.17 -6.18
CA ASN A 24 -8.36 13.32 -5.37
C ASN A 24 -7.99 12.92 -3.94
N GLU A 25 -8.80 12.09 -3.30
CA GLU A 25 -8.55 11.60 -1.94
C GLU A 25 -7.30 10.72 -1.85
N LEU A 26 -7.08 9.81 -2.82
CA LEU A 26 -5.87 9.01 -2.92
C LEU A 26 -4.63 9.89 -3.07
N SER A 27 -4.71 10.91 -3.91
CA SER A 27 -3.61 11.84 -4.14
C SER A 27 -3.24 12.61 -2.88
N ASP A 28 -4.23 13.07 -2.13
CA ASP A 28 -4.01 13.79 -0.87
C ASP A 28 -3.41 12.87 0.20
N ALA A 29 -3.93 11.65 0.33
CA ALA A 29 -3.43 10.66 1.28
C ALA A 29 -1.99 10.23 0.96
N ALA A 30 -1.69 10.01 -0.32
CA ALA A 30 -0.34 9.67 -0.79
C ALA A 30 0.65 10.80 -0.54
N GLU A 31 0.27 12.05 -0.82
CA GLU A 31 1.09 13.23 -0.52
C GLU A 31 1.45 13.29 0.96
N ALA A 32 0.47 13.15 1.84
CA ALA A 32 0.68 13.14 3.28
C ALA A 32 1.64 12.01 3.71
N ALA A 33 1.49 10.81 3.13
CA ALA A 33 2.35 9.67 3.40
C ALA A 33 3.79 9.93 2.95
N ILE A 34 4.00 10.49 1.76
CA ILE A 34 5.34 10.81 1.24
C ILE A 34 6.02 11.85 2.12
N LEU A 35 5.31 12.90 2.54
CA LEU A 35 5.83 13.95 3.42
C LEU A 35 6.27 13.39 4.78
N SER A 36 5.68 12.31 5.24
CA SER A 36 6.09 11.64 6.48
C SER A 36 7.12 10.51 6.26
N GLY A 37 7.73 10.44 5.08
CA GLY A 37 8.74 9.43 4.74
C GLY A 37 8.18 8.09 4.29
N GLY A 38 6.92 8.04 3.88
CA GLY A 38 6.20 6.80 3.56
C GLY A 38 6.51 6.17 2.21
N GLY A 39 5.98 5.01 2.02
CA GLY A 39 6.16 3.90 1.08
C GLY A 39 6.10 4.11 -0.44
N PHE A 40 6.51 5.25 -0.97
CA PHE A 40 6.57 5.50 -2.41
C PHE A 40 8.00 5.62 -2.91
N GLY A 41 8.20 5.47 -4.22
CA GLY A 41 9.48 5.78 -4.85
C GLY A 41 9.80 7.28 -4.84
N TRP A 42 8.79 8.14 -4.77
CA TRP A 42 9.00 9.57 -4.60
C TRP A 42 9.51 9.90 -3.20
N LEU A 43 10.56 10.70 -3.13
CA LEU A 43 11.09 11.23 -1.86
C LEU A 43 10.36 12.51 -1.44
N LEU A 44 9.91 13.29 -2.43
CA LEU A 44 9.05 14.46 -2.26
C LEU A 44 7.81 14.28 -3.12
N PRO A 45 6.65 14.82 -2.68
CA PRO A 45 5.44 14.70 -3.48
C PRO A 45 5.60 15.38 -4.84
N PRO A 46 5.19 14.73 -5.93
CA PRO A 46 5.12 15.39 -7.24
C PRO A 46 3.98 16.41 -7.25
N PRO A 47 3.89 17.25 -8.29
CA PRO A 47 2.72 18.10 -8.49
C PRO A 47 1.42 17.28 -8.47
N LYS A 48 0.34 17.87 -7.97
CA LYS A 48 -0.94 17.17 -7.80
C LYS A 48 -1.44 16.50 -9.09
N SER A 49 -1.28 17.19 -10.22
CA SER A 49 -1.68 16.63 -11.53
C SER A 49 -0.93 15.35 -11.88
N VAL A 50 0.36 15.28 -11.54
CA VAL A 50 1.18 14.08 -11.78
C VAL A 50 0.72 12.94 -10.87
N MET A 51 0.42 13.23 -9.61
CA MET A 51 -0.09 12.23 -8.67
C MET A 51 -1.45 11.68 -9.13
N GLU A 52 -2.35 12.56 -9.55
CA GLU A 52 -3.66 12.14 -10.07
C GLU A 52 -3.53 11.27 -11.32
N ASP A 53 -2.64 11.63 -12.23
CA ASP A 53 -2.36 10.82 -13.44
C ASP A 53 -1.79 9.44 -13.09
N TYR A 54 -0.96 9.37 -12.05
CA TYR A 54 -0.48 8.09 -11.54
C TYR A 54 -1.64 7.18 -11.13
N TRP A 55 -2.60 7.68 -10.36
CA TRP A 55 -3.74 6.89 -9.92
C TRP A 55 -4.68 6.51 -11.07
N ARG A 56 -4.87 7.39 -12.05
CA ARG A 56 -5.61 7.06 -13.27
C ARG A 56 -4.92 5.93 -14.03
N GLY A 57 -3.60 5.96 -14.10
CA GLY A 57 -2.80 4.92 -14.74
C GLY A 57 -2.89 3.57 -14.04
N VAL A 58 -2.90 3.55 -12.71
CA VAL A 58 -2.97 2.32 -11.91
C VAL A 58 -4.20 1.49 -12.27
N GLN A 59 -5.38 2.11 -12.34
CA GLN A 59 -6.63 1.39 -12.64
C GLN A 59 -6.70 0.86 -14.07
N MET A 60 -5.85 1.32 -14.97
CA MET A 60 -5.80 0.89 -16.37
C MET A 60 -4.93 -0.35 -16.59
N ILE A 61 -4.18 -0.79 -15.60
CA ILE A 61 -3.28 -1.94 -15.72
C ILE A 61 -4.06 -3.23 -15.39
N PRO A 62 -4.25 -4.15 -16.37
CA PRO A 62 -5.14 -5.32 -16.19
C PRO A 62 -4.68 -6.31 -15.10
N ASP A 63 -3.37 -6.41 -14.88
CA ASP A 63 -2.78 -7.38 -13.96
C ASP A 63 -2.55 -6.79 -12.56
N ARG A 64 -3.22 -5.68 -12.25
CA ARG A 64 -3.06 -4.96 -11.00
C ARG A 64 -4.40 -4.76 -10.32
N HIS A 65 -4.49 -5.18 -9.06
CA HIS A 65 -5.63 -4.91 -8.19
C HIS A 65 -5.30 -3.78 -7.23
N LEU A 66 -6.23 -2.86 -7.04
CA LEU A 66 -6.11 -1.74 -6.11
C LEU A 66 -7.00 -1.98 -4.90
N ILE A 67 -6.39 -1.94 -3.71
CA ILE A 67 -7.08 -2.01 -2.43
C ILE A 67 -7.05 -0.61 -1.83
N ILE A 68 -8.20 -0.12 -1.38
CA ILE A 68 -8.31 1.17 -0.70
C ILE A 68 -8.92 1.01 0.68
N ALA A 69 -8.42 1.80 1.61
CA ALA A 69 -8.92 1.87 2.97
C ALA A 69 -9.47 3.27 3.25
N ARG A 70 -10.62 3.32 3.90
CA ARG A 70 -11.28 4.59 4.27
C ARG A 70 -11.41 4.73 5.78
N LEU A 71 -11.21 5.95 6.23
CA LEU A 71 -11.53 6.39 7.58
C LEU A 71 -12.63 7.44 7.47
N ASP A 72 -13.79 7.19 8.08
CA ASP A 72 -14.96 8.06 7.98
C ASP A 72 -15.31 8.42 6.53
N LYS A 73 -15.29 7.42 5.64
CA LYS A 73 -15.59 7.51 4.20
C LYS A 73 -14.53 8.22 3.34
N VAL A 74 -13.44 8.70 3.94
CA VAL A 74 -12.33 9.33 3.22
C VAL A 74 -11.21 8.33 3.02
N ILE A 75 -10.65 8.25 1.82
CA ILE A 75 -9.52 7.35 1.54
C ILE A 75 -8.32 7.77 2.37
N ALA A 76 -7.80 6.83 3.15
CA ALA A 76 -6.74 7.05 4.13
C ALA A 76 -5.52 6.15 3.91
N GLY A 77 -5.62 5.15 3.05
CA GLY A 77 -4.54 4.23 2.77
C GLY A 77 -4.86 3.34 1.59
N SER A 78 -3.84 2.64 1.11
CA SER A 78 -3.98 1.80 -0.08
C SER A 78 -2.81 0.82 -0.19
N CYS A 79 -2.99 -0.20 -1.01
CA CYS A 79 -1.91 -0.99 -1.57
C CYS A 79 -2.34 -1.57 -2.91
N GLN A 80 -1.40 -2.19 -3.61
CA GLN A 80 -1.65 -2.80 -4.90
C GLN A 80 -1.16 -4.24 -4.87
N ILE A 81 -1.90 -5.13 -5.51
CA ILE A 81 -1.51 -6.51 -5.76
C ILE A 81 -1.26 -6.67 -7.25
N THR A 82 -0.06 -7.07 -7.62
CA THR A 82 0.32 -7.28 -9.01
C THR A 82 0.57 -8.74 -9.29
N ARG A 83 0.09 -9.22 -10.44
CA ARG A 83 0.38 -10.56 -10.95
C ARG A 83 1.69 -10.57 -11.71
N PRO A 84 2.39 -11.73 -11.78
CA PRO A 84 3.49 -11.88 -12.72
C PRO A 84 2.99 -11.72 -14.16
N PRO A 85 3.86 -11.35 -15.10
CA PRO A 85 3.50 -11.36 -16.53
C PRO A 85 3.02 -12.75 -16.96
N LYS A 86 2.08 -12.80 -17.93
CA LYS A 86 1.50 -14.07 -18.41
C LYS A 86 2.51 -15.09 -18.92
N ASN A 87 3.63 -14.61 -19.44
CA ASN A 87 4.72 -15.46 -19.93
C ASN A 87 5.63 -16.00 -18.81
N ASN A 88 5.42 -15.60 -17.56
CA ASN A 88 6.16 -16.10 -16.42
C ASN A 88 5.36 -17.19 -15.69
N GLU A 89 5.27 -18.34 -16.32
CA GLU A 89 4.55 -19.48 -15.77
C GLU A 89 5.18 -20.02 -14.48
N ALA A 90 6.49 -19.92 -14.35
CA ALA A 90 7.23 -20.44 -13.20
C ALA A 90 6.86 -19.72 -11.90
N GLN A 91 6.47 -18.45 -11.96
CA GLN A 91 6.08 -17.65 -10.80
C GLN A 91 4.57 -17.41 -10.70
N LYS A 92 3.78 -18.10 -11.50
CA LYS A 92 2.32 -17.91 -11.56
C LYS A 92 1.60 -18.13 -10.22
N PHE A 93 2.21 -18.88 -9.29
CA PHE A 93 1.67 -19.15 -7.96
C PHE A 93 1.80 -17.95 -7.00
N SER A 94 2.52 -16.91 -7.36
CA SER A 94 2.85 -15.79 -6.48
C SER A 94 2.35 -14.45 -7.02
N CYS A 95 2.12 -13.52 -6.12
CA CYS A 95 1.83 -12.13 -6.45
C CYS A 95 2.73 -11.20 -5.65
N GLN A 96 2.75 -9.92 -6.04
CA GLN A 96 3.55 -8.88 -5.40
C GLN A 96 2.62 -7.86 -4.74
N LEU A 97 2.84 -7.58 -3.47
CA LEU A 97 2.21 -6.46 -2.79
C LEU A 97 3.11 -5.24 -2.94
N THR A 98 2.57 -4.15 -3.46
CA THR A 98 3.32 -2.92 -3.74
C THR A 98 2.58 -1.69 -3.26
N THR A 99 3.30 -0.57 -3.14
CA THR A 99 2.74 0.76 -2.89
C THR A 99 1.80 0.78 -1.68
N PHE A 100 2.24 0.16 -0.60
CA PHE A 100 1.51 0.11 0.66
C PHE A 100 1.73 1.40 1.44
N PHE A 101 0.64 2.07 1.85
CA PHE A 101 0.73 3.24 2.70
C PHE A 101 -0.54 3.45 3.51
N VAL A 102 -0.38 4.13 4.64
CA VAL A 102 -1.47 4.71 5.44
C VAL A 102 -1.10 6.17 5.68
N ALA A 103 -2.04 7.07 5.43
CA ALA A 103 -1.83 8.50 5.70
C ALA A 103 -1.56 8.72 7.19
N PRO A 104 -0.62 9.63 7.55
CA PRO A 104 -0.26 9.83 8.96
C PRO A 104 -1.43 10.30 9.82
N TRP A 105 -2.38 11.05 9.26
CA TRP A 105 -3.58 11.50 9.97
C TRP A 105 -4.58 10.37 10.29
N ALA A 106 -4.41 9.19 9.70
CA ALA A 106 -5.28 8.02 9.89
C ALA A 106 -4.64 6.91 10.75
N ARG A 107 -3.48 7.15 11.31
CA ARG A 107 -2.79 6.18 12.16
C ARG A 107 -3.56 5.91 13.44
N GLY A 108 -3.37 4.71 14.03
CA GLY A 108 -4.00 4.34 15.29
C GLY A 108 -5.41 3.77 15.17
N HIS A 109 -5.91 3.54 13.95
CA HIS A 109 -7.25 2.98 13.69
C HIS A 109 -7.21 1.53 13.16
N GLY A 110 -6.04 0.93 13.03
CA GLY A 110 -5.90 -0.44 12.54
C GLY A 110 -6.00 -0.60 11.03
N LEU A 111 -5.94 0.49 10.25
CA LEU A 111 -6.06 0.43 8.79
C LEU A 111 -4.96 -0.40 8.12
N ALA A 112 -3.72 -0.29 8.60
CA ALA A 112 -2.60 -1.04 8.05
C ALA A 112 -2.85 -2.55 8.11
N GLN A 113 -3.31 -3.05 9.27
CA GLN A 113 -3.64 -4.46 9.46
C GLN A 113 -4.80 -4.89 8.55
N MET A 114 -5.80 -4.06 8.38
CA MET A 114 -6.95 -4.35 7.52
C MET A 114 -6.55 -4.41 6.04
N ILE A 115 -5.68 -3.52 5.60
CA ILE A 115 -5.16 -3.52 4.22
C ILE A 115 -4.40 -4.81 3.95
N VAL A 116 -3.52 -5.22 4.85
CA VAL A 116 -2.75 -6.46 4.70
C VAL A 116 -3.69 -7.67 4.71
N ALA A 117 -4.68 -7.71 5.61
CA ALA A 117 -5.66 -8.80 5.65
C ALA A 117 -6.47 -8.90 4.35
N GLU A 118 -6.89 -7.77 3.77
CA GLU A 118 -7.59 -7.75 2.48
C GLU A 118 -6.69 -8.23 1.34
N SER A 119 -5.41 -7.87 1.38
CA SER A 119 -4.41 -8.36 0.41
C SER A 119 -4.30 -9.88 0.44
N GLU A 120 -4.28 -10.48 1.62
CA GLU A 120 -4.26 -11.93 1.80
C GLU A 120 -5.53 -12.58 1.27
N ALA A 121 -6.69 -12.02 1.59
CA ALA A 121 -7.99 -12.52 1.14
C ALA A 121 -8.09 -12.45 -0.39
N LEU A 122 -7.69 -11.34 -0.99
CA LEU A 122 -7.67 -11.17 -2.43
C LEU A 122 -6.72 -12.18 -3.10
N ALA A 123 -5.50 -12.34 -2.59
CA ALA A 123 -4.53 -13.29 -3.11
C ALA A 123 -5.08 -14.71 -3.09
N LYS A 124 -5.71 -15.13 -1.99
CA LYS A 124 -6.37 -16.44 -1.90
C LYS A 124 -7.48 -16.59 -2.91
N SER A 125 -8.34 -15.60 -3.06
CA SER A 125 -9.47 -15.64 -4.00
C SER A 125 -9.01 -15.77 -5.45
N GLU A 126 -7.85 -15.23 -5.77
CA GLU A 126 -7.23 -15.28 -7.09
C GLU A 126 -6.37 -16.55 -7.29
N GLY A 127 -6.27 -17.41 -6.28
CA GLY A 127 -5.54 -18.68 -6.36
C GLY A 127 -4.04 -18.58 -6.10
N PHE A 128 -3.54 -17.44 -5.62
CA PHE A 128 -2.14 -17.31 -5.27
C PHE A 128 -1.81 -18.02 -3.96
N LEU A 129 -0.64 -18.65 -3.93
CA LEU A 129 -0.12 -19.36 -2.76
C LEU A 129 0.90 -18.53 -1.97
N MET A 130 1.42 -17.45 -2.57
CA MET A 130 2.49 -16.64 -1.99
C MET A 130 2.29 -15.17 -2.32
N ILE A 131 2.53 -14.31 -1.33
CA ILE A 131 2.64 -12.87 -1.52
C ILE A 131 4.09 -12.47 -1.22
N ASN A 132 4.73 -11.79 -2.16
CA ASN A 132 6.05 -11.21 -1.98
C ASN A 132 5.94 -9.70 -1.84
N LEU A 133 6.81 -9.11 -1.02
CA LEU A 133 6.93 -7.67 -0.90
C LEU A 133 8.35 -7.26 -0.54
N ASP A 134 8.69 -6.02 -0.80
CA ASP A 134 9.91 -5.38 -0.33
C ASP A 134 9.57 -4.03 0.28
N VAL A 135 10.41 -3.58 1.21
CA VAL A 135 10.17 -2.38 2.00
C VAL A 135 11.48 -1.77 2.48
N ARG A 136 11.55 -0.43 2.48
CA ARG A 136 12.69 0.25 3.11
C ARG A 136 12.74 -0.06 4.60
N ALA A 137 13.94 -0.26 5.12
CA ALA A 137 14.13 -0.55 6.54
C ALA A 137 13.63 0.56 7.48
N THR A 138 13.48 1.78 6.97
CA THR A 138 12.96 2.93 7.72
C THR A 138 11.44 2.94 7.89
N GLN A 139 10.73 2.05 7.20
CA GLN A 139 9.27 1.93 7.25
C GLN A 139 8.81 1.06 8.42
N ASP A 140 9.09 1.49 9.65
CA ASP A 140 8.88 0.67 10.86
C ASP A 140 7.43 0.23 11.04
N ARG A 141 6.46 1.12 10.79
CA ARG A 141 5.04 0.81 10.94
C ARG A 141 4.54 -0.21 9.93
N ALA A 142 4.98 -0.07 8.68
CA ALA A 142 4.65 -1.04 7.62
C ALA A 142 5.24 -2.42 7.95
N ILE A 143 6.51 -2.46 8.35
CA ILE A 143 7.20 -3.68 8.75
C ILE A 143 6.47 -4.37 9.91
N GLN A 144 6.11 -3.63 10.95
CA GLN A 144 5.34 -4.17 12.09
C GLN A 144 4.00 -4.77 11.62
N SER A 145 3.32 -4.11 10.69
CA SER A 145 2.04 -4.59 10.15
C SER A 145 2.21 -5.89 9.36
N PHE A 146 3.26 -6.02 8.56
CA PHE A 146 3.55 -7.25 7.81
C PHE A 146 3.94 -8.38 8.75
N GLU A 147 4.85 -8.14 9.67
CA GLU A 147 5.32 -9.16 10.62
C GLU A 147 4.18 -9.64 11.54
N ALA A 148 3.29 -8.75 11.95
CA ALA A 148 2.11 -9.10 12.75
C ALA A 148 1.15 -10.04 12.01
N ARG A 149 1.16 -10.03 10.67
CA ARG A 149 0.36 -10.92 9.83
C ARG A 149 1.10 -12.20 9.42
N GLY A 150 2.32 -12.40 9.92
CA GLY A 150 3.07 -13.61 9.65
C GLY A 150 4.02 -13.54 8.46
N PHE A 151 4.20 -12.38 7.84
CA PHE A 151 5.23 -12.20 6.82
C PHE A 151 6.62 -12.33 7.45
N LYS A 152 7.51 -13.03 6.75
CA LYS A 152 8.87 -13.32 7.24
C LYS A 152 9.89 -12.70 6.31
N ARG A 153 10.88 -12.02 6.90
CA ARG A 153 12.02 -11.49 6.17
C ARG A 153 12.90 -12.64 5.70
N TYR A 154 13.24 -12.65 4.42
CA TYR A 154 14.12 -13.66 3.85
C TYR A 154 15.39 -13.08 3.21
N ALA A 155 15.45 -11.78 2.98
CA ALA A 155 16.62 -11.12 2.39
C ALA A 155 16.71 -9.65 2.79
N THR A 156 17.95 -9.13 2.71
CA THR A 156 18.27 -7.73 2.95
C THR A 156 19.10 -7.20 1.78
N ASN A 157 18.75 -6.03 1.27
CA ASN A 157 19.53 -5.32 0.27
C ASN A 157 20.12 -4.06 0.89
N ASN A 158 21.46 -3.99 0.95
CA ASN A 158 22.16 -2.85 1.54
C ASN A 158 22.08 -1.58 0.70
N TYR A 159 21.72 -1.70 -0.56
CA TYR A 159 21.60 -0.59 -1.52
C TYR A 159 20.20 -0.53 -2.12
N TYR A 160 19.20 -0.68 -1.29
CA TYR A 160 17.81 -0.73 -1.70
C TYR A 160 17.30 0.61 -2.21
N ALA A 161 17.66 1.70 -1.55
CA ALA A 161 17.24 3.05 -1.90
C ALA A 161 18.33 4.05 -1.57
N LYS A 162 18.32 5.19 -2.27
CA LYS A 162 19.19 6.33 -1.97
C LYS A 162 18.31 7.50 -1.54
N VAL A 163 18.51 7.97 -0.31
CA VAL A 163 17.75 9.07 0.28
C VAL A 163 18.74 10.10 0.80
N CYS A 164 18.70 11.34 0.30
CA CYS A 164 19.59 12.43 0.73
C CYS A 164 21.08 12.02 0.72
N ASP A 165 21.54 11.44 -0.38
CA ASP A 165 22.91 10.95 -0.61
C ASP A 165 23.33 9.73 0.23
N ASP A 166 22.47 9.23 1.12
CA ASP A 166 22.74 8.03 1.90
C ASP A 166 22.01 6.82 1.32
N TYR A 167 22.66 5.66 1.34
CA TYR A 167 22.02 4.41 0.99
C TYR A 167 21.23 3.87 2.16
N VAL A 168 20.00 3.41 1.89
CA VAL A 168 19.06 2.87 2.87
C VAL A 168 18.86 1.40 2.58
N LEU A 169 18.86 0.58 3.65
CA LEU A 169 18.56 -0.84 3.57
C LEU A 169 17.13 -1.07 3.11
N GLY A 170 16.91 -2.18 2.42
CA GLY A 170 15.58 -2.71 2.14
C GLY A 170 15.49 -4.17 2.54
N PHE A 171 14.28 -4.57 2.93
CA PHE A 171 13.98 -5.92 3.36
C PHE A 171 12.98 -6.56 2.42
N TYR A 172 13.16 -7.87 2.19
CA TYR A 172 12.29 -8.69 1.36
C TYR A 172 11.55 -9.67 2.25
N TYR A 173 10.22 -9.70 2.08
CA TYR A 173 9.30 -10.53 2.88
C TYR A 173 8.44 -11.41 1.99
N HIS A 174 8.02 -12.53 2.52
CA HIS A 174 6.96 -13.35 1.95
C HIS A 174 6.11 -14.04 3.03
#